data_d32e553f50a2753bf4ea8ed30fb74765
#
_entry.id   d32e553f50a2753bf4ea8ed30fb74765
#
_cell.length_a   1.000
_cell.length_b   1.000
_cell.length_c   1.000
_cell.angle_alpha   90.00
_cell.angle_beta   90.00
_cell.angle_gamma   90.00
#
_symmetry.space_group_name_H-M   'P 1'
#
loop_
_entity.id
_entity.type
_entity.pdbx_description
1 polymer ?
#
loop_
_entity_poly.entity_id
_entity_poly.type
_entity_poly.pdbx_seq_one_letter_code
_entity_poly.pdbx_strand_id
1 'polypeptide(L)'
;MVRFGDKTVLSGGYITSETGKVTGLLGRNGAGKSCMFRALMGGLKVENVMVSIDEKPVNRQRIGLSVKYLPQGRMLPENMKLSRAFELYGVNYWSFVNRFPKYSRFHDAALWELSGGEARVAELGLVLLSEAPFYILDEPFSQIDPINIEAVQALIRERSRDHGIIVTDHNYDAISKVADNLFVIADGYTSPVHSRDDLVRHGYLR
;
A
#
# COMPACT_ATOMS: atom_id res chain seq x y z
N MET A 1 -9.44 18.13 3.56
CA MET A 1 -9.76 18.33 2.14
C MET A 1 -8.46 18.35 1.33
N VAL A 2 -8.41 17.75 0.14
CA VAL A 2 -7.26 17.80 -0.79
C VAL A 2 -7.71 18.48 -2.07
N ARG A 3 -7.03 19.57 -2.48
CA ARG A 3 -7.34 20.34 -3.69
C ARG A 3 -6.09 20.50 -4.56
N PHE A 4 -6.28 20.50 -5.87
CA PHE A 4 -5.28 20.85 -6.88
C PHE A 4 -5.86 21.93 -7.77
N GLY A 5 -5.41 23.17 -7.61
CA GLY A 5 -6.06 24.34 -8.22
C GLY A 5 -7.53 24.40 -7.78
N ASP A 6 -8.44 24.49 -8.74
CA ASP A 6 -9.89 24.56 -8.47
C ASP A 6 -10.55 23.18 -8.29
N LYS A 7 -9.80 22.08 -8.53
CA LYS A 7 -10.36 20.75 -8.43
C LYS A 7 -10.18 20.18 -7.01
N THR A 8 -11.30 19.92 -6.32
CA THR A 8 -11.32 19.17 -5.07
C THR A 8 -11.25 17.66 -5.38
N VAL A 9 -10.24 16.97 -4.87
CA VAL A 9 -10.05 15.53 -5.07
C VAL A 9 -10.56 14.73 -3.87
N LEU A 10 -10.39 15.28 -2.66
CA LEU A 10 -10.88 14.70 -1.42
C LEU A 10 -11.57 15.77 -0.59
N SER A 11 -12.84 15.55 -0.29
CA SER A 11 -13.66 16.41 0.59
C SER A 11 -13.73 15.84 2.01
N GLY A 12 -13.85 14.51 2.12
CA GLY A 12 -13.85 13.81 3.40
C GLY A 12 -13.48 12.34 3.19
N GLY A 13 -12.29 11.95 3.66
CA GLY A 13 -11.84 10.55 3.59
C GLY A 13 -11.65 9.99 5.00
N TYR A 14 -12.19 8.81 5.24
CA TYR A 14 -12.01 8.05 6.46
C TYR A 14 -11.65 6.61 6.11
N ILE A 15 -10.63 6.06 6.76
CA ILE A 15 -10.23 4.67 6.62
C ILE A 15 -9.67 4.17 7.94
N THR A 16 -9.97 2.93 8.28
CA THR A 16 -9.43 2.26 9.45
C THR A 16 -8.57 1.07 9.05
N SER A 17 -7.62 0.75 9.90
CA SER A 17 -6.81 -0.47 9.83
C SER A 17 -6.73 -1.07 11.22
N GLU A 18 -6.90 -2.37 11.33
CA GLU A 18 -6.83 -3.13 12.57
C GLU A 18 -5.73 -4.18 12.46
N THR A 19 -5.01 -4.41 13.56
CA THR A 19 -4.08 -5.55 13.65
C THR A 19 -4.85 -6.86 13.41
N GLY A 20 -4.29 -7.76 12.64
CA GLY A 20 -4.96 -9.00 12.25
C GLY A 20 -5.82 -8.89 10.99
N LYS A 21 -5.95 -7.70 10.40
CA LYS A 21 -6.83 -7.47 9.24
C LYS A 21 -6.15 -6.74 8.10
N VAL A 22 -6.64 -7.02 6.91
CA VAL A 22 -6.34 -6.28 5.68
C VAL A 22 -7.56 -5.45 5.29
N THR A 23 -7.39 -4.14 5.18
CA THR A 23 -8.40 -3.21 4.68
C THR A 23 -8.12 -2.84 3.23
N GLY A 24 -9.01 -3.17 2.32
CA GLY A 24 -8.94 -2.79 0.92
C GLY A 24 -9.58 -1.42 0.67
N LEU A 25 -8.92 -0.54 -0.08
CA LEU A 25 -9.48 0.72 -0.56
C LEU A 25 -9.65 0.66 -2.08
N LEU A 26 -10.88 0.54 -2.53
CA LEU A 26 -11.27 0.53 -3.93
C LEU A 26 -11.57 1.94 -4.42
N GLY A 27 -11.51 2.15 -5.72
CA GLY A 27 -11.87 3.42 -6.35
C GLY A 27 -11.31 3.52 -7.75
N ARG A 28 -12.02 4.25 -8.60
CA ARG A 28 -11.59 4.49 -9.99
C ARG A 28 -10.23 5.20 -10.06
N ASN A 29 -9.57 5.11 -11.21
CA ASN A 29 -8.37 5.88 -11.45
C ASN A 29 -8.67 7.39 -11.32
N GLY A 30 -7.83 8.09 -10.57
CA GLY A 30 -8.04 9.51 -10.26
C GLY A 30 -9.03 9.81 -9.14
N ALA A 31 -9.65 8.80 -8.49
CA ALA A 31 -10.58 9.01 -7.37
C ALA A 31 -9.93 9.59 -6.09
N GLY A 32 -8.59 9.58 -6.01
CA GLY A 32 -7.87 10.20 -4.88
C GLY A 32 -7.23 9.23 -3.90
N LYS A 33 -7.17 7.92 -4.20
CA LYS A 33 -6.53 6.90 -3.32
C LYS A 33 -5.12 7.29 -2.90
N SER A 34 -4.21 7.44 -3.87
CA SER A 34 -2.82 7.84 -3.60
C SER A 34 -2.71 9.24 -2.97
N CYS A 35 -3.62 10.17 -3.31
CA CYS A 35 -3.68 11.47 -2.67
C CYS A 35 -4.01 11.37 -1.18
N MET A 36 -4.94 10.48 -0.80
CA MET A 36 -5.29 10.21 0.58
C MET A 36 -4.08 9.70 1.37
N PHE A 37 -3.36 8.71 0.84
CA PHE A 37 -2.18 8.17 1.51
C PHE A 37 -1.02 9.16 1.58
N ARG A 38 -0.77 9.90 0.49
CA ARG A 38 0.24 10.98 0.51
C ARG A 38 -0.11 12.08 1.49
N ALA A 39 -1.40 12.43 1.62
CA ALA A 39 -1.85 13.38 2.63
C ALA A 39 -1.61 12.84 4.05
N LEU A 40 -1.92 11.58 4.30
CA LEU A 40 -1.71 10.90 5.57
C LEU A 40 -0.22 10.84 5.93
N MET A 41 0.64 10.47 4.98
CA MET A 41 2.10 10.36 5.16
C MET A 41 2.83 11.70 5.17
N GLY A 42 2.14 12.84 5.06
CA GLY A 42 2.76 14.16 5.08
C GLY A 42 3.31 14.65 3.73
N GLY A 43 3.18 13.85 2.67
CA GLY A 43 3.65 14.19 1.33
C GLY A 43 2.78 15.19 0.56
N LEU A 44 1.62 15.59 1.12
CA LEU A 44 0.76 16.64 0.59
C LEU A 44 0.42 17.67 1.67
N LYS A 45 0.44 18.95 1.27
CA LYS A 45 -0.07 20.02 2.12
C LYS A 45 -1.60 19.99 2.10
N VAL A 46 -2.22 19.78 3.25
CA VAL A 46 -3.67 19.67 3.41
C VAL A 46 -4.11 20.42 4.65
N GLU A 47 -5.32 20.95 4.64
CA GLU A 47 -5.83 21.77 5.73
C GLU A 47 -6.05 20.95 7.02
N ASN A 48 -6.66 19.76 6.91
CA ASN A 48 -6.98 18.92 8.06
C ASN A 48 -6.74 17.45 7.75
N VAL A 49 -5.83 16.82 8.49
CA VAL A 49 -5.66 15.36 8.58
C VAL A 49 -5.55 15.01 10.05
N MET A 50 -6.42 14.13 10.48
CA MET A 50 -6.37 13.55 11.82
C MET A 50 -5.99 12.08 11.67
N VAL A 51 -5.01 11.63 12.44
CA VAL A 51 -4.60 10.24 12.55
C VAL A 51 -4.62 9.86 14.01
N SER A 52 -5.20 8.71 14.33
CA SER A 52 -5.14 8.12 15.66
C SER A 52 -4.71 6.66 15.58
N ILE A 53 -3.97 6.21 16.59
CA ILE A 53 -3.64 4.80 16.83
C ILE A 53 -4.13 4.49 18.23
N ASP A 54 -4.96 3.44 18.37
CA ASP A 54 -5.60 3.07 19.62
C ASP A 54 -6.31 4.28 20.28
N GLU A 55 -7.10 5.00 19.46
CA GLU A 55 -7.85 6.20 19.83
C GLU A 55 -7.00 7.42 20.27
N LYS A 56 -5.67 7.27 20.29
CA LYS A 56 -4.76 8.35 20.65
C LYS A 56 -4.30 9.11 19.41
N PRO A 57 -4.42 10.45 19.40
CA PRO A 57 -3.94 11.26 18.28
C PRO A 57 -2.44 11.08 18.06
N VAL A 58 -2.06 10.88 16.79
CA VAL A 58 -0.65 10.74 16.38
C VAL A 58 -0.22 11.99 15.63
N ASN A 59 0.95 12.52 16.00
CA ASN A 59 1.56 13.59 15.22
C ASN A 59 1.91 13.08 13.82
N ARG A 60 1.33 13.70 12.79
CA ARG A 60 1.53 13.33 11.39
C ARG A 60 3.00 13.31 10.97
N GLN A 61 3.86 14.17 11.55
CA GLN A 61 5.29 14.16 11.26
C GLN A 61 6.01 12.91 11.78
N ARG A 62 5.41 12.19 12.71
CA ARG A 62 5.94 10.95 13.30
C ARG A 62 5.26 9.69 12.77
N ILE A 63 4.30 9.82 11.86
CA ILE A 63 3.52 8.67 11.39
C ILE A 63 4.40 7.60 10.73
N GLY A 64 5.50 7.99 10.08
CA GLY A 64 6.47 7.07 9.48
C GLY A 64 7.18 6.14 10.47
N LEU A 65 7.08 6.40 11.79
CA LEU A 65 7.55 5.48 12.82
C LEU A 65 6.58 4.31 13.04
N SER A 66 5.30 4.52 12.76
CA SER A 66 4.24 3.52 12.97
C SER A 66 3.69 2.95 11.66
N VAL A 67 3.90 3.62 10.55
CA VAL A 67 3.34 3.22 9.25
C VAL A 67 4.44 3.16 8.21
N LYS A 68 4.62 2.01 7.56
CA LYS A 68 5.43 1.89 6.34
C LYS A 68 4.53 2.03 5.13
N TYR A 69 5.01 2.75 4.12
CA TYR A 69 4.24 3.07 2.93
C TYR A 69 4.97 2.62 1.67
N LEU A 70 4.32 1.79 0.86
CA LEU A 70 4.72 1.47 -0.50
C LEU A 70 3.95 2.39 -1.45
N PRO A 71 4.58 3.39 -2.08
CA PRO A 71 3.92 4.26 -3.03
C PRO A 71 3.61 3.55 -4.35
N GLN A 72 2.69 4.09 -5.14
CA GLN A 72 2.38 3.59 -6.49
C GLN A 72 3.59 3.64 -7.43
N GLY A 73 4.40 4.69 -7.34
CA GLY A 73 5.64 4.82 -8.12
C GLY A 73 6.84 4.15 -7.46
N ARG A 74 7.98 4.22 -8.13
CA ARG A 74 9.26 3.73 -7.60
C ARG A 74 9.59 4.37 -6.26
N MET A 75 9.96 3.55 -5.29
CA MET A 75 10.34 3.96 -3.94
C MET A 75 11.86 4.12 -3.80
N LEU A 76 12.60 3.25 -4.47
CA LEU A 76 14.06 3.19 -4.39
C LEU A 76 14.71 3.89 -5.58
N PRO A 77 15.90 4.51 -5.39
CA PRO A 77 16.72 4.98 -6.50
C PRO A 77 17.12 3.84 -7.45
N GLU A 78 17.08 4.10 -8.74
CA GLU A 78 17.33 3.08 -9.76
C GLU A 78 18.73 2.46 -9.69
N ASN A 79 19.75 3.23 -9.27
CA ASN A 79 21.13 2.79 -9.11
C ASN A 79 21.42 2.09 -7.77
N MET A 80 20.42 1.97 -6.89
CA MET A 80 20.61 1.33 -5.58
C MET A 80 20.64 -0.18 -5.74
N LYS A 81 21.65 -0.84 -5.16
CA LYS A 81 21.72 -2.30 -5.06
C LYS A 81 20.66 -2.84 -4.11
N LEU A 82 20.05 -3.98 -4.45
CA LEU A 82 19.04 -4.60 -3.59
C LEU A 82 19.58 -4.93 -2.19
N SER A 83 20.77 -5.54 -2.10
CA SER A 83 21.42 -5.82 -0.82
C SER A 83 21.48 -4.58 0.07
N ARG A 84 21.88 -3.44 -0.52
CA ARG A 84 21.99 -2.17 0.22
C ARG A 84 20.62 -1.62 0.63
N ALA A 85 19.60 -1.74 -0.23
CA ALA A 85 18.25 -1.33 0.12
C ALA A 85 17.71 -2.13 1.32
N PHE A 86 17.86 -3.45 1.29
CA PHE A 86 17.41 -4.33 2.37
C PHE A 86 18.15 -4.04 3.68
N GLU A 87 19.47 -3.82 3.61
CA GLU A 87 20.26 -3.41 4.78
C GLU A 87 19.75 -2.09 5.40
N LEU A 88 19.50 -1.05 4.58
CA LEU A 88 19.01 0.25 5.05
C LEU A 88 17.63 0.17 5.73
N TYR A 89 16.80 -0.78 5.32
CA TYR A 89 15.50 -1.01 5.93
C TYR A 89 15.55 -1.99 7.11
N GLY A 90 16.73 -2.50 7.46
CA GLY A 90 16.91 -3.48 8.53
C GLY A 90 16.31 -4.84 8.21
N VAL A 91 16.16 -5.18 6.93
CA VAL A 91 15.55 -6.43 6.47
C VAL A 91 16.64 -7.38 5.99
N ASN A 92 16.61 -8.62 6.49
CA ASN A 92 17.49 -9.66 5.99
C ASN A 92 17.08 -10.05 4.54
N TYR A 93 17.97 -9.83 3.58
CA TYR A 93 17.72 -10.15 2.18
C TYR A 93 17.35 -11.63 1.95
N TRP A 94 18.01 -12.54 2.64
CA TRP A 94 17.76 -13.98 2.48
C TRP A 94 16.40 -14.41 3.05
N SER A 95 15.86 -13.70 4.03
CA SER A 95 14.47 -13.89 4.47
C SER A 95 13.46 -13.53 3.38
N PHE A 96 13.76 -12.54 2.54
CA PHE A 96 12.99 -12.23 1.36
C PHE A 96 13.19 -13.30 0.26
N VAL A 97 14.43 -13.73 0.00
CA VAL A 97 14.74 -14.78 -0.98
C VAL A 97 14.06 -16.11 -0.64
N ASN A 98 13.92 -16.45 0.62
CA ASN A 98 13.17 -17.66 1.03
C ASN A 98 11.70 -17.68 0.55
N ARG A 99 11.10 -16.50 0.40
CA ARG A 99 9.72 -16.33 -0.13
C ARG A 99 9.69 -16.17 -1.65
N PHE A 100 10.74 -15.59 -2.19
CA PHE A 100 10.89 -15.28 -3.61
C PHE A 100 12.24 -15.81 -4.13
N PRO A 101 12.41 -17.14 -4.32
CA PRO A 101 13.72 -17.76 -4.59
C PRO A 101 14.45 -17.22 -5.82
N LYS A 102 13.71 -16.78 -6.84
CA LYS A 102 14.29 -16.20 -8.06
C LYS A 102 15.15 -14.95 -7.80
N TYR A 103 14.97 -14.30 -6.64
CA TYR A 103 15.70 -13.08 -6.28
C TYR A 103 17.12 -13.37 -5.75
N SER A 104 17.48 -14.64 -5.50
CA SER A 104 18.85 -14.99 -5.09
C SER A 104 19.93 -14.44 -6.02
N ARG A 105 19.66 -14.37 -7.30
CA ARG A 105 20.55 -13.84 -8.34
C ARG A 105 20.69 -12.31 -8.33
N PHE A 106 19.79 -11.60 -7.70
CA PHE A 106 19.72 -10.12 -7.72
C PHE A 106 20.32 -9.45 -6.48
N HIS A 107 20.99 -10.18 -5.60
CA HIS A 107 21.54 -9.65 -4.35
C HIS A 107 22.35 -8.37 -4.57
N ASP A 108 23.27 -8.39 -5.53
CA ASP A 108 24.15 -7.26 -5.84
C ASP A 108 23.72 -6.46 -7.07
N ALA A 109 22.57 -6.81 -7.67
CA ALA A 109 22.01 -6.09 -8.80
C ALA A 109 21.46 -4.73 -8.36
N ALA A 110 21.63 -3.72 -9.20
CA ALA A 110 20.97 -2.44 -9.05
C ALA A 110 19.50 -2.53 -9.51
N LEU A 111 18.64 -1.68 -8.97
CA LEU A 111 17.21 -1.75 -9.24
C LEU A 111 16.86 -1.61 -10.73
N TRP A 112 17.65 -0.86 -11.51
CA TRP A 112 17.46 -0.70 -12.95
C TRP A 112 17.72 -1.99 -13.76
N GLU A 113 18.42 -2.98 -13.19
CA GLU A 113 18.68 -4.28 -13.81
C GLU A 113 17.47 -5.23 -13.69
N LEU A 114 16.48 -4.88 -12.86
CA LEU A 114 15.27 -5.65 -12.69
C LEU A 114 14.16 -5.14 -13.63
N SER A 115 13.30 -6.05 -14.08
CA SER A 115 12.04 -5.65 -14.72
C SER A 115 11.16 -4.82 -13.78
N GLY A 116 10.18 -4.09 -14.32
CA GLY A 116 9.24 -3.31 -13.52
C GLY A 116 8.56 -4.12 -12.44
N GLY A 117 8.06 -5.31 -12.79
CA GLY A 117 7.41 -6.22 -11.85
C GLY A 117 8.36 -6.82 -10.81
N GLU A 118 9.58 -7.18 -11.22
CA GLU A 118 10.59 -7.68 -10.27
C GLU A 118 10.98 -6.61 -9.26
N ALA A 119 11.21 -5.39 -9.70
CA ALA A 119 11.50 -4.30 -8.78
C ALA A 119 10.32 -4.02 -7.85
N ARG A 120 9.07 -4.09 -8.34
CA ARG A 120 7.86 -3.92 -7.52
C ARG A 120 7.76 -4.96 -6.41
N VAL A 121 8.00 -6.24 -6.73
CA VAL A 121 8.01 -7.32 -5.72
C VAL A 121 9.14 -7.10 -4.69
N ALA A 122 10.32 -6.66 -5.13
CA ALA A 122 11.42 -6.38 -4.21
C ALA A 122 11.08 -5.22 -3.25
N GLU A 123 10.55 -4.10 -3.76
CA GLU A 123 10.10 -2.96 -2.95
C GLU A 123 8.99 -3.36 -1.97
N LEU A 124 8.04 -4.18 -2.41
CA LEU A 124 6.96 -4.70 -1.58
C LEU A 124 7.50 -5.62 -0.47
N GLY A 125 8.39 -6.55 -0.81
CA GLY A 125 9.05 -7.41 0.17
C GLY A 125 9.81 -6.59 1.21
N LEU A 126 10.53 -5.57 0.77
CA LEU A 126 11.26 -4.67 1.64
C LEU A 126 10.35 -3.93 2.62
N VAL A 127 9.22 -3.40 2.15
CA VAL A 127 8.23 -2.71 3.00
C VAL A 127 7.59 -3.69 3.98
N LEU A 128 7.06 -4.81 3.50
CA LEU A 128 6.32 -5.76 4.33
C LEU A 128 7.19 -6.53 5.33
N LEU A 129 8.47 -6.74 5.04
CA LEU A 129 9.40 -7.42 5.94
C LEU A 129 10.12 -6.46 6.90
N SER A 130 10.03 -5.15 6.67
CA SER A 130 10.52 -4.17 7.66
C SER A 130 9.56 -4.06 8.84
N GLU A 131 10.06 -3.61 10.00
CA GLU A 131 9.26 -3.53 11.23
C GLU A 131 8.40 -2.26 11.25
N ALA A 132 7.09 -2.45 11.39
CA ALA A 132 6.12 -1.39 11.66
C ALA A 132 4.77 -1.99 12.12
N PRO A 133 3.99 -1.33 12.98
CA PRO A 133 2.65 -1.78 13.35
C PRO A 133 1.67 -1.81 12.17
N PHE A 134 1.81 -0.88 11.21
CA PHE A 134 0.89 -0.74 10.08
C PHE A 134 1.62 -0.57 8.75
N TYR A 135 0.99 -1.06 7.69
CA TYR A 135 1.47 -0.93 6.31
C TYR A 135 0.39 -0.34 5.41
N ILE A 136 0.81 0.52 4.49
CA ILE A 136 -0.03 1.03 3.41
C ILE A 136 0.63 0.63 2.09
N LEU A 137 -0.11 -0.08 1.25
CA LEU A 137 0.35 -0.58 -0.04
C LEU A 137 -0.48 0.04 -1.16
N ASP A 138 0.11 0.95 -1.90
CA ASP A 138 -0.56 1.68 -2.99
C ASP A 138 -0.29 0.98 -4.32
N GLU A 139 -1.30 0.31 -4.87
CA GLU A 139 -1.27 -0.53 -6.07
C GLU A 139 -0.14 -1.60 -6.04
N PRO A 140 -0.11 -2.46 -5.01
CA PRO A 140 0.97 -3.44 -4.85
C PRO A 140 1.02 -4.48 -5.96
N PHE A 141 -0.10 -4.78 -6.63
CA PHE A 141 -0.19 -5.79 -7.68
C PHE A 141 0.09 -5.25 -9.08
N SER A 142 0.31 -3.94 -9.21
CA SER A 142 0.59 -3.31 -10.51
C SER A 142 1.90 -3.82 -11.11
N GLN A 143 1.87 -4.17 -12.41
CA GLN A 143 3.03 -4.66 -13.19
C GLN A 143 3.62 -6.00 -12.72
N ILE A 144 2.98 -6.69 -11.78
CA ILE A 144 3.45 -7.99 -11.28
C ILE A 144 2.85 -9.11 -12.14
N ASP A 145 3.69 -10.10 -12.47
CA ASP A 145 3.24 -11.30 -13.17
C ASP A 145 2.23 -12.10 -12.32
N PRO A 146 1.22 -12.73 -12.92
CA PRO A 146 0.20 -13.49 -12.20
C PRO A 146 0.74 -14.51 -11.18
N ILE A 147 1.83 -15.19 -11.49
CA ILE A 147 2.48 -16.15 -10.59
C ILE A 147 3.00 -15.47 -9.32
N ASN A 148 3.52 -14.25 -9.45
CA ASN A 148 4.03 -13.50 -8.31
C ASN A 148 2.91 -12.85 -7.50
N ILE A 149 1.74 -12.59 -8.08
CA ILE A 149 0.57 -12.02 -7.35
C ILE A 149 0.17 -12.94 -6.21
N GLU A 150 0.09 -14.26 -6.42
CA GLU A 150 -0.27 -15.21 -5.36
C GLU A 150 0.76 -15.21 -4.21
N ALA A 151 2.05 -15.18 -4.53
CA ALA A 151 3.10 -15.11 -3.52
C ALA A 151 3.04 -13.79 -2.73
N VAL A 152 2.74 -12.68 -3.41
CA VAL A 152 2.54 -11.36 -2.77
C VAL A 152 1.29 -11.38 -1.87
N GLN A 153 0.19 -11.95 -2.33
CA GLN A 153 -1.03 -12.12 -1.53
C GLN A 153 -0.76 -12.97 -0.28
N ALA A 154 0.00 -14.06 -0.41
CA ALA A 154 0.40 -14.89 0.71
C ALA A 154 1.23 -14.11 1.74
N LEU A 155 2.19 -13.29 1.28
CA LEU A 155 3.00 -12.45 2.15
C LEU A 155 2.14 -11.38 2.86
N ILE A 156 1.21 -10.73 2.17
CA ILE A 156 0.27 -9.77 2.77
C ILE A 156 -0.55 -10.46 3.87
N ARG A 157 -1.09 -11.66 3.61
CA ARG A 157 -1.85 -12.43 4.59
C ARG A 157 -1.01 -12.93 5.76
N GLU A 158 0.24 -13.34 5.52
CA GLU A 158 1.19 -13.70 6.58
C GLU A 158 1.41 -12.51 7.51
N ARG A 159 1.75 -11.35 6.93
CA ARG A 159 2.07 -10.14 7.72
C ARG A 159 0.86 -9.53 8.41
N SER A 160 -0.34 -9.68 7.85
CA SER A 160 -1.54 -9.13 8.48
C SER A 160 -1.89 -9.80 9.80
N ARG A 161 -1.36 -10.98 10.14
CA ARG A 161 -1.66 -11.67 11.41
C ARG A 161 -1.29 -10.83 12.63
N ASP A 162 -0.17 -10.12 12.54
CA ASP A 162 0.39 -9.33 13.65
C ASP A 162 0.38 -7.82 13.38
N HIS A 163 -0.08 -7.40 12.19
CA HIS A 163 -0.06 -6.02 11.73
C HIS A 163 -1.38 -5.61 11.08
N GLY A 164 -1.65 -4.32 11.05
CA GLY A 164 -2.74 -3.75 10.24
C GLY A 164 -2.23 -3.38 8.85
N ILE A 165 -2.93 -3.79 7.80
CA ILE A 165 -2.54 -3.51 6.41
C ILE A 165 -3.67 -2.81 5.68
N ILE A 166 -3.35 -1.70 5.01
CA ILE A 166 -4.24 -1.07 4.04
C ILE A 166 -3.66 -1.35 2.64
N VAL A 167 -4.51 -1.84 1.74
CA VAL A 167 -4.12 -2.11 0.36
C VAL A 167 -5.08 -1.43 -0.61
N THR A 168 -4.56 -0.81 -1.66
CA THR A 168 -5.38 -0.31 -2.76
C THR A 168 -4.86 -0.82 -4.09
N ASP A 169 -5.76 -1.15 -4.98
CA ASP A 169 -5.44 -1.51 -6.35
C ASP A 169 -6.67 -1.24 -7.24
N HIS A 170 -6.46 -1.19 -8.54
CA HIS A 170 -7.54 -1.19 -9.52
C HIS A 170 -8.02 -2.60 -9.85
N ASN A 171 -7.26 -3.63 -9.46
CA ASN A 171 -7.61 -5.03 -9.62
C ASN A 171 -8.45 -5.52 -8.43
N TYR A 172 -9.79 -5.44 -8.59
CA TYR A 172 -10.74 -5.89 -7.58
C TYR A 172 -10.50 -7.33 -7.13
N ASP A 173 -10.26 -8.25 -8.10
CA ASP A 173 -10.09 -9.67 -7.80
C ASP A 173 -8.84 -9.93 -6.96
N ALA A 174 -7.77 -9.18 -7.19
CA ALA A 174 -6.56 -9.30 -6.38
C ALA A 174 -6.77 -8.78 -4.95
N ILE A 175 -7.48 -7.64 -4.78
CA ILE A 175 -7.81 -7.10 -3.45
C ILE A 175 -8.78 -8.00 -2.71
N SER A 176 -9.86 -8.47 -3.35
CA SER A 176 -10.91 -9.27 -2.71
C SER A 176 -10.39 -10.59 -2.12
N LYS A 177 -9.30 -11.12 -2.66
CA LYS A 177 -8.64 -12.32 -2.13
C LYS A 177 -7.87 -12.08 -0.82
N VAL A 178 -7.48 -10.84 -0.54
CA VAL A 178 -6.68 -10.51 0.66
C VAL A 178 -7.39 -9.62 1.66
N ALA A 179 -8.39 -8.85 1.26
CA ALA A 179 -9.07 -7.91 2.14
C ALA A 179 -10.11 -8.59 3.03
N ASP A 180 -10.12 -8.21 4.31
CA ASP A 180 -11.13 -8.57 5.30
C ASP A 180 -12.24 -7.50 5.33
N ASN A 181 -11.86 -6.24 5.17
CA ASN A 181 -12.76 -5.09 5.10
C ASN A 181 -12.52 -4.34 3.79
N LEU A 182 -13.58 -3.78 3.23
CA LEU A 182 -13.49 -2.99 2.01
C LEU A 182 -14.07 -1.59 2.22
N PHE A 183 -13.39 -0.61 1.66
CA PHE A 183 -13.87 0.75 1.47
C PHE A 183 -13.84 1.11 0.00
N VAL A 184 -14.72 1.99 -0.42
CA VAL A 184 -14.70 2.60 -1.76
C VAL A 184 -14.53 4.10 -1.64
N ILE A 185 -13.69 4.68 -2.49
CA ILE A 185 -13.58 6.14 -2.63
C ILE A 185 -14.27 6.58 -3.92
N ALA A 186 -15.27 7.45 -3.78
CA ALA A 186 -16.04 8.03 -4.87
C ALA A 186 -16.39 9.48 -4.52
N ASP A 187 -16.39 10.36 -5.50
CA ASP A 187 -16.80 11.79 -5.38
C ASP A 187 -16.11 12.53 -4.21
N GLY A 188 -14.89 12.12 -3.89
CA GLY A 188 -14.08 12.74 -2.82
C GLY A 188 -14.41 12.25 -1.41
N TYR A 189 -15.22 11.22 -1.24
CA TYR A 189 -15.56 10.59 0.04
C TYR A 189 -15.23 9.11 0.04
N THR A 190 -15.02 8.55 1.23
CA THR A 190 -14.88 7.11 1.41
C THR A 190 -16.12 6.54 2.09
N SER A 191 -16.53 5.35 1.67
CA SER A 191 -17.66 4.61 2.24
C SER A 191 -17.28 3.15 2.46
N PRO A 192 -17.72 2.52 3.57
CA PRO A 192 -17.54 1.09 3.75
C PRO A 192 -18.34 0.32 2.70
N VAL A 193 -17.84 -0.84 2.32
CA VAL A 193 -18.46 -1.74 1.34
C VAL A 193 -18.83 -3.03 2.05
N HIS A 194 -20.12 -3.35 2.09
CA HIS A 194 -20.65 -4.56 2.70
C HIS A 194 -21.16 -5.57 1.66
N SER A 195 -21.39 -5.10 0.44
CA SER A 195 -21.91 -5.92 -0.65
C SER A 195 -21.38 -5.47 -2.01
N ARG A 196 -21.52 -6.32 -3.02
CA ARG A 196 -21.18 -5.98 -4.39
C ARG A 196 -22.07 -4.83 -4.92
N ASP A 197 -23.30 -4.73 -4.44
CA ASP A 197 -24.23 -3.67 -4.83
C ASP A 197 -23.77 -2.28 -4.36
N ASP A 198 -23.05 -2.21 -3.25
CA ASP A 198 -22.46 -0.94 -2.81
C ASP A 198 -21.43 -0.44 -3.81
N LEU A 199 -20.63 -1.35 -4.39
CA LEU A 199 -19.65 -1.00 -5.43
C LEU A 199 -20.34 -0.50 -6.73
N VAL A 200 -21.50 -1.08 -7.06
CA VAL A 200 -22.31 -0.62 -8.20
C VAL A 200 -22.89 0.77 -7.89
N ARG A 201 -23.47 0.99 -6.71
CA ARG A 201 -24.03 2.29 -6.29
C ARG A 201 -22.97 3.41 -6.32
N HIS A 202 -21.74 3.11 -5.92
CA HIS A 202 -20.63 4.07 -5.98
C HIS A 202 -19.95 4.13 -7.37
N GLY A 203 -20.51 3.48 -8.37
CA GLY A 203 -20.03 3.51 -9.76
C GLY A 203 -18.66 2.86 -9.97
N TYR A 204 -18.20 2.04 -9.03
CA TYR A 204 -16.94 1.31 -9.16
C TYR A 204 -17.09 0.07 -10.05
N LEU A 205 -18.14 -0.71 -9.86
CA LEU A 205 -18.55 -1.80 -10.75
C LEU A 205 -19.72 -1.37 -11.64
N ARG A 206 -19.91 -2.11 -12.74
CA ARG A 206 -21.05 -1.97 -13.65
C ARG A 206 -22.01 -3.13 -13.46
#